data_5483861b8fb2fa5e10fe45d2d02555d3
#
_entry.id   5483861b8fb2fa5e10fe45d2d02555d3
#
_cell.length_a   1.000
_cell.length_b   1.000
_cell.length_c   1.000
_cell.angle_alpha   90.00
_cell.angle_beta   90.00
_cell.angle_gamma   90.00
#
_symmetry.space_group_name_H-M   'P 1'
#
loop_
_entity.id
_entity.type
_entity.pdbx_description
1 polymer ?
#
loop_
_entity_poly.entity_id
_entity_poly.type
_entity_poly.pdbx_seq_one_letter_code
_entity_poly.pdbx_strand_id
1 'polypeptide(L)'
;MIGQRRPHRRARLLTVLLALLGIQLSALAAPAHAGGALVPDARQQLAVGREESVLRWDGTREQIVMRLTVTGDATRAAWIMPVPHRATVALADPALFDQLHTLTAPAHRTRYHFWPEDGDWPLTTGSSGTSPGPPRGAGQAPGAGVGVVDRQRLGPFDVAQLTATDSGALDGWLRSNGFPFPSGLNSALQPYVEHRWEYVAVRLAPETAGTALNGALDPLHLAFASDRPVYPMRLSDLAATPQSLGLYVLAAHRMEPRAAIGGERPRVVYAGRLSRPTGDLRDLAAGTPYLTVVAQEFPNPSRISDDHVLRRASSDTAFQQVVYEDRLRKAAGIPAWLATVGAGLLLVVTASALVTVRRSRRPVLPPPPVQPPPPVQPPPPAQPPAPIG
;
A
#
# COMPACT_ATOMS: atom_id res chain seq x y z
N MET A 1 -51.00 -14.44 -41.66
CA MET A 1 -50.94 -13.17 -40.87
C MET A 1 -49.90 -13.35 -39.81
N ILE A 2 -48.71 -12.85 -40.02
CA ILE A 2 -47.55 -12.99 -39.12
C ILE A 2 -47.36 -11.66 -38.37
N GLY A 3 -47.52 -11.71 -37.06
CA GLY A 3 -47.46 -10.54 -36.19
C GLY A 3 -46.03 -9.95 -36.06
N GLN A 4 -45.85 -8.75 -36.51
CA GLN A 4 -44.63 -7.93 -36.28
C GLN A 4 -44.47 -7.61 -34.80
N ARG A 5 -43.47 -8.26 -34.14
CA ARG A 5 -43.05 -7.94 -32.77
C ARG A 5 -42.20 -6.65 -32.77
N ARG A 6 -42.66 -5.64 -32.05
CA ARG A 6 -42.12 -4.28 -31.95
C ARG A 6 -40.73 -4.25 -31.31
N PRO A 7 -39.63 -3.91 -32.02
CA PRO A 7 -38.26 -3.78 -31.44
C PRO A 7 -38.03 -2.50 -30.65
N HIS A 8 -38.94 -1.52 -30.72
CA HIS A 8 -38.72 -0.15 -30.18
C HIS A 8 -38.77 -0.01 -28.64
N ARG A 9 -39.36 -0.96 -27.91
CA ARG A 9 -39.41 -0.88 -26.45
C ARG A 9 -38.07 -1.24 -25.79
N ARG A 10 -37.34 -2.21 -26.34
CA ARG A 10 -36.05 -2.65 -25.83
C ARG A 10 -34.92 -1.60 -26.06
N ALA A 11 -34.94 -0.95 -27.23
CA ALA A 11 -34.01 0.12 -27.56
C ALA A 11 -34.20 1.32 -26.63
N ARG A 12 -35.43 1.74 -26.32
CA ARG A 12 -35.74 2.85 -25.39
C ARG A 12 -35.33 2.52 -23.96
N LEU A 13 -35.50 1.30 -23.48
CA LEU A 13 -35.05 0.87 -22.17
C LEU A 13 -33.52 0.88 -22.07
N LEU A 14 -32.79 0.44 -23.11
CA LEU A 14 -31.32 0.48 -23.13
C LEU A 14 -30.79 1.91 -23.13
N THR A 15 -31.43 2.82 -23.87
CA THR A 15 -31.05 4.24 -23.90
C THR A 15 -31.28 4.92 -22.56
N VAL A 16 -32.40 4.62 -21.89
CA VAL A 16 -32.68 5.15 -20.54
C VAL A 16 -31.71 4.56 -19.49
N LEU A 17 -31.38 3.28 -19.61
CA LEU A 17 -30.40 2.64 -18.71
C LEU A 17 -28.99 3.20 -18.91
N LEU A 18 -28.56 3.42 -20.14
CA LEU A 18 -27.28 4.08 -20.47
C LEU A 18 -27.26 5.56 -20.04
N ALA A 19 -28.38 6.28 -20.17
CA ALA A 19 -28.49 7.66 -19.67
C ALA A 19 -28.46 7.73 -18.14
N LEU A 20 -29.13 6.79 -17.44
CA LEU A 20 -29.07 6.68 -15.98
C LEU A 20 -27.68 6.26 -15.49
N LEU A 21 -26.99 5.36 -16.19
CA LEU A 21 -25.62 4.97 -15.90
C LEU A 21 -24.66 6.16 -16.12
N GLY A 22 -24.85 6.94 -17.16
CA GLY A 22 -24.09 8.16 -17.45
C GLY A 22 -24.28 9.26 -16.39
N ILE A 23 -25.49 9.40 -15.85
CA ILE A 23 -25.80 10.35 -14.76
C ILE A 23 -25.20 9.87 -13.43
N GLN A 24 -25.13 8.57 -13.19
CA GLN A 24 -24.50 8.03 -11.98
C GLN A 24 -22.96 8.16 -12.01
N LEU A 25 -22.31 8.12 -13.18
CA LEU A 25 -20.85 8.32 -13.29
C LEU A 25 -20.44 9.81 -13.13
N SER A 26 -21.33 10.77 -13.40
CA SER A 26 -21.02 12.19 -13.24
C SER A 26 -21.21 12.75 -11.83
N ALA A 27 -21.76 11.96 -10.90
CA ALA A 27 -22.04 12.40 -9.51
C ALA A 27 -20.93 12.02 -8.49
N LEU A 28 -19.79 11.46 -8.94
CA LEU A 28 -18.73 10.95 -8.06
C LEU A 28 -17.45 11.81 -8.05
N ALA A 29 -17.57 13.09 -8.36
CA ALA A 29 -16.43 14.02 -8.27
C ALA A 29 -16.49 14.82 -6.97
N ALA A 30 -16.18 14.17 -5.84
CA ALA A 30 -15.92 14.89 -4.61
C ALA A 30 -14.44 15.30 -4.55
N PRO A 31 -14.12 16.51 -4.05
CA PRO A 31 -12.74 16.97 -3.91
C PRO A 31 -11.95 16.04 -2.97
N ALA A 32 -10.68 15.83 -3.27
CA ALA A 32 -9.78 15.01 -2.46
C ALA A 32 -9.00 15.89 -1.50
N HIS A 33 -8.73 15.39 -0.31
CA HIS A 33 -8.04 16.08 0.77
C HIS A 33 -6.96 15.17 1.36
N ALA A 34 -5.82 15.73 1.80
CA ALA A 34 -4.78 15.03 2.54
C ALA A 34 -4.17 15.99 3.55
N GLY A 35 -3.74 15.56 4.70
CA GLY A 35 -3.07 16.31 5.79
C GLY A 35 -3.33 17.81 5.86
N GLY A 36 -4.50 18.21 5.45
CA GLY A 36 -4.99 19.54 5.14
C GLY A 36 -6.16 19.40 4.18
N ALA A 37 -6.81 20.51 3.80
CA ALA A 37 -7.84 20.51 2.77
C ALA A 37 -7.23 20.87 1.42
N LEU A 38 -7.37 20.00 0.42
CA LEU A 38 -7.00 20.30 -0.96
C LEU A 38 -8.27 20.63 -1.76
N VAL A 39 -8.34 21.86 -2.25
CA VAL A 39 -9.50 22.41 -2.97
C VAL A 39 -9.11 22.70 -4.41
N PRO A 40 -9.50 21.88 -5.39
CA PRO A 40 -9.24 22.15 -6.80
C PRO A 40 -10.11 23.31 -7.32
N ASP A 41 -9.77 23.81 -8.49
CA ASP A 41 -10.59 24.76 -9.22
C ASP A 41 -11.99 24.18 -9.51
N ALA A 42 -13.01 25.05 -9.62
CA ALA A 42 -14.36 24.62 -9.93
C ALA A 42 -14.39 23.77 -11.22
N ARG A 43 -15.06 22.60 -11.17
CA ARG A 43 -15.19 21.62 -12.27
C ARG A 43 -13.96 20.78 -12.58
N GLN A 44 -12.87 20.91 -11.83
CA GLN A 44 -11.69 20.06 -11.93
C GLN A 44 -11.60 19.09 -10.77
N GLN A 45 -10.91 17.98 -10.97
CA GLN A 45 -10.74 16.94 -9.96
C GLN A 45 -9.28 16.81 -9.58
N LEU A 46 -9.03 16.64 -8.30
CA LEU A 46 -7.70 16.37 -7.77
C LEU A 46 -7.82 15.43 -6.58
N ALA A 47 -7.10 14.35 -6.62
CA ALA A 47 -7.04 13.36 -5.54
C ALA A 47 -5.63 13.30 -4.96
N VAL A 48 -5.53 13.19 -3.63
CA VAL A 48 -4.28 12.82 -2.97
C VAL A 48 -4.35 11.34 -2.66
N GLY A 49 -3.48 10.55 -3.29
CA GLY A 49 -3.39 9.12 -3.03
C GLY A 49 -2.39 8.80 -1.92
N ARG A 50 -1.29 9.56 -1.85
CA ARG A 50 -0.23 9.36 -0.88
C ARG A 50 0.28 10.68 -0.33
N GLU A 51 0.45 10.70 0.96
CA GLU A 51 1.08 11.77 1.71
C GLU A 51 2.30 11.24 2.46
N GLU A 52 3.42 11.92 2.32
CA GLU A 52 4.65 11.63 3.03
C GLU A 52 5.08 12.89 3.78
N SER A 53 5.27 12.77 5.08
CA SER A 53 5.60 13.92 5.92
C SER A 53 6.68 13.59 6.93
N VAL A 54 7.63 14.51 7.07
CA VAL A 54 8.60 14.51 8.17
C VAL A 54 8.08 15.46 9.22
N LEU A 55 7.89 14.98 10.44
CA LEU A 55 7.57 15.77 11.60
C LEU A 55 8.78 15.76 12.54
N ARG A 56 9.43 16.91 12.70
CA ARG A 56 10.47 17.12 13.71
C ARG A 56 9.90 17.88 14.91
N TRP A 57 10.13 17.37 16.10
CA TRP A 57 9.75 18.05 17.35
C TRP A 57 10.86 18.03 18.38
N ASP A 58 11.25 19.22 18.85
CA ASP A 58 12.37 19.38 19.80
C ASP A 58 11.93 19.67 21.25
N GLY A 59 10.64 19.66 21.52
CA GLY A 59 10.05 19.97 22.82
C GLY A 59 9.32 21.33 22.86
N THR A 60 9.58 22.24 21.92
CA THR A 60 9.01 23.59 21.87
C THR A 60 8.63 24.04 20.47
N ARG A 61 9.29 23.50 19.46
CA ARG A 61 9.07 23.80 18.05
C ARG A 61 8.80 22.54 17.28
N GLU A 62 7.87 22.66 16.34
CA GLU A 62 7.57 21.64 15.38
C GLU A 62 7.94 22.11 13.98
N GLN A 63 8.49 21.20 13.19
CA GLN A 63 8.74 21.42 11.78
C GLN A 63 8.09 20.26 11.02
N ILE A 64 7.33 20.59 9.99
CA ILE A 64 6.70 19.61 9.11
C ILE A 64 7.23 19.85 7.70
N VAL A 65 7.87 18.83 7.13
CA VAL A 65 8.18 18.82 5.71
C VAL A 65 7.24 17.79 5.06
N MET A 66 6.36 18.24 4.16
CA MET A 66 5.38 17.36 3.56
C MET A 66 5.48 17.34 2.05
N ARG A 67 5.27 16.16 1.48
CA ARG A 67 5.17 15.90 0.06
C ARG A 67 3.85 15.20 -0.25
N LEU A 68 3.05 15.80 -1.13
CA LEU A 68 1.79 15.24 -1.61
C LEU A 68 1.99 14.60 -2.97
N THR A 69 1.45 13.40 -3.16
CA THR A 69 1.32 12.77 -4.47
C THR A 69 -0.13 12.88 -4.90
N VAL A 70 -0.36 13.63 -5.97
CA VAL A 70 -1.70 13.97 -6.47
C VAL A 70 -1.96 13.35 -7.84
N THR A 71 -3.24 13.12 -8.13
CA THR A 71 -3.70 12.63 -9.43
C THR A 71 -5.00 13.35 -9.80
N GLY A 72 -5.09 13.89 -11.01
CA GLY A 72 -6.29 14.56 -11.47
C GLY A 72 -6.06 15.39 -12.73
N ASP A 73 -7.05 16.21 -13.05
CA ASP A 73 -7.05 17.14 -14.19
C ASP A 73 -6.94 18.61 -13.75
N ALA A 74 -6.86 18.87 -12.43
CA ALA A 74 -6.79 20.21 -11.90
C ALA A 74 -5.49 20.91 -12.32
N THR A 75 -5.61 22.11 -12.88
CA THR A 75 -4.49 22.99 -13.24
C THR A 75 -4.12 23.94 -12.10
N ARG A 76 -4.98 24.08 -11.10
CA ARG A 76 -4.76 24.85 -9.87
C ARG A 76 -5.51 24.21 -8.72
N ALA A 77 -4.96 24.36 -7.52
CA ALA A 77 -5.64 23.96 -6.30
C ALA A 77 -5.24 24.88 -5.13
N ALA A 78 -6.07 24.98 -4.12
CA ALA A 78 -5.72 25.54 -2.84
C ALA A 78 -5.46 24.40 -1.86
N TRP A 79 -4.34 24.46 -1.14
CA TRP A 79 -4.05 23.57 -0.04
C TRP A 79 -4.06 24.35 1.27
N ILE A 80 -4.76 23.82 2.28
CA ILE A 80 -4.99 24.49 3.56
C ILE A 80 -4.53 23.56 4.66
N MET A 81 -3.61 24.04 5.49
CA MET A 81 -3.12 23.30 6.66
C MET A 81 -3.30 24.12 7.94
N PRO A 82 -4.04 23.60 8.94
CA PRO A 82 -4.09 24.20 10.25
C PRO A 82 -2.76 23.99 11.00
N VAL A 83 -2.31 25.00 11.71
CA VAL A 83 -1.09 24.97 12.51
C VAL A 83 -1.34 25.63 13.88
N PRO A 84 -0.77 25.09 14.99
CA PRO A 84 -1.00 25.64 16.33
C PRO A 84 -0.65 27.12 16.48
N HIS A 85 0.41 27.54 15.82
CA HIS A 85 0.90 28.92 15.85
C HIS A 85 1.40 29.32 14.46
N ARG A 86 1.65 30.61 14.26
CA ARG A 86 2.16 31.15 13.00
C ARG A 86 3.39 30.38 12.51
N ALA A 87 3.29 29.89 11.27
CA ALA A 87 4.35 29.12 10.64
C ALA A 87 5.24 29.98 9.75
N THR A 88 6.51 29.68 9.68
CA THR A 88 7.34 30.03 8.53
C THR A 88 7.20 28.95 7.48
N VAL A 89 7.14 29.33 6.20
CA VAL A 89 6.99 28.37 5.10
C VAL A 89 8.15 28.53 4.14
N ALA A 90 8.74 27.42 3.72
CA ALA A 90 9.83 27.35 2.75
C ALA A 90 9.64 26.13 1.83
N LEU A 91 10.41 26.03 0.75
CA LEU A 91 10.58 24.79 0.00
C LEU A 91 11.62 23.92 0.71
N ALA A 92 11.47 22.59 0.59
CA ALA A 92 12.48 21.63 1.00
C ALA A 92 13.00 20.85 -0.23
N ASP A 93 14.18 20.24 -0.06
CA ASP A 93 14.77 19.42 -1.12
C ASP A 93 13.99 18.09 -1.24
N PRO A 94 13.48 17.73 -2.43
CA PRO A 94 12.85 16.43 -2.68
C PRO A 94 13.75 15.24 -2.33
N ALA A 95 15.08 15.38 -2.42
CA ALA A 95 16.04 14.34 -2.07
C ALA A 95 15.97 13.89 -0.59
N LEU A 96 15.35 14.70 0.30
CA LEU A 96 15.07 14.32 1.67
C LEU A 96 14.28 13.02 1.76
N PHE A 97 13.22 12.88 0.97
CA PHE A 97 12.36 11.69 0.99
C PHE A 97 13.04 10.48 0.38
N ASP A 98 13.86 10.66 -0.66
CA ASP A 98 14.65 9.57 -1.26
C ASP A 98 15.66 8.99 -0.27
N GLN A 99 16.30 9.87 0.52
CA GLN A 99 17.18 9.46 1.60
C GLN A 99 16.43 8.72 2.71
N LEU A 100 15.26 9.22 3.12
CA LEU A 100 14.42 8.55 4.12
C LEU A 100 13.95 7.19 3.65
N HIS A 101 13.51 7.04 2.40
CA HIS A 101 13.11 5.76 1.82
C HIS A 101 14.25 4.74 1.85
N THR A 102 15.47 5.17 1.50
CA THR A 102 16.65 4.31 1.54
C THR A 102 16.98 3.86 2.96
N LEU A 103 16.94 4.78 3.93
CA LEU A 103 17.27 4.49 5.33
C LEU A 103 16.24 3.60 6.04
N THR A 104 14.98 3.72 5.65
CA THR A 104 13.86 3.03 6.32
C THR A 104 13.30 1.87 5.53
N ALA A 105 13.94 1.50 4.41
CA ALA A 105 13.56 0.37 3.58
C ALA A 105 13.41 -0.90 4.44
N PRO A 106 12.40 -1.74 4.21
CA PRO A 106 12.25 -3.00 4.90
C PRO A 106 13.49 -3.89 4.71
N ALA A 107 13.85 -4.64 5.75
CA ALA A 107 14.86 -5.67 5.62
C ALA A 107 14.26 -6.87 4.88
N HIS A 108 14.86 -7.25 3.76
CA HIS A 108 14.44 -8.44 3.03
C HIS A 108 15.12 -9.68 3.60
N ARG A 109 14.34 -10.70 3.90
CA ARG A 109 14.84 -12.01 4.35
C ARG A 109 14.21 -13.10 3.51
N THR A 110 15.05 -13.98 2.95
CA THR A 110 14.57 -15.15 2.22
C THR A 110 14.15 -16.24 3.20
N ARG A 111 12.92 -16.73 3.05
CA ARG A 111 12.40 -17.91 3.74
C ARG A 111 12.27 -19.04 2.71
N TYR A 112 12.95 -20.16 2.97
CA TYR A 112 12.92 -21.30 2.06
C TYR A 112 11.81 -22.28 2.50
N HIS A 113 10.94 -22.64 1.55
CA HIS A 113 9.97 -23.71 1.71
C HIS A 113 10.32 -24.91 0.83
N PHE A 114 9.92 -26.09 1.27
CA PHE A 114 10.29 -27.35 0.61
C PHE A 114 9.26 -27.75 -0.46
N TRP A 115 7.96 -27.63 -0.14
CA TRP A 115 6.89 -27.93 -1.08
C TRP A 115 6.54 -26.73 -1.93
N PRO A 116 6.14 -26.92 -3.21
CA PRO A 116 5.75 -25.79 -4.08
C PRO A 116 4.48 -25.13 -3.55
N GLU A 117 4.44 -23.82 -3.57
CA GLU A 117 3.28 -22.98 -3.34
C GLU A 117 2.74 -22.44 -4.68
N ASP A 118 1.61 -21.72 -4.63
CA ASP A 118 1.04 -21.12 -5.83
C ASP A 118 2.05 -20.16 -6.48
N GLY A 119 2.39 -20.44 -7.75
CA GLY A 119 3.42 -19.68 -8.49
C GLY A 119 4.76 -20.40 -8.67
N ASP A 120 5.07 -21.46 -7.90
CA ASP A 120 6.31 -22.24 -8.01
C ASP A 120 6.26 -23.37 -9.06
N TRP A 121 5.09 -23.63 -9.63
CA TRP A 121 4.91 -24.69 -10.59
C TRP A 121 5.58 -24.35 -11.93
N PRO A 122 6.44 -25.21 -12.47
CA PRO A 122 7.22 -24.92 -13.68
C PRO A 122 6.39 -24.75 -14.98
N LEU A 123 5.08 -24.94 -14.91
CA LEU A 123 4.16 -24.87 -16.05
C LEU A 123 3.23 -23.63 -16.02
N THR A 124 3.35 -22.74 -15.03
CA THR A 124 2.66 -21.45 -15.05
C THR A 124 3.49 -20.45 -15.83
N THR A 125 3.03 -20.06 -17.01
CA THR A 125 3.60 -18.96 -17.80
C THR A 125 3.39 -17.66 -17.03
N GLY A 126 4.48 -17.18 -16.39
CA GLY A 126 4.49 -15.95 -15.62
C GLY A 126 4.30 -14.73 -16.52
N SER A 127 3.26 -13.95 -16.24
CA SER A 127 3.12 -12.59 -16.74
C SER A 127 3.93 -11.67 -15.83
N SER A 128 5.11 -11.25 -16.26
CA SER A 128 5.92 -10.21 -15.62
C SER A 128 5.41 -8.85 -16.07
N GLY A 129 4.68 -8.16 -15.19
CA GLY A 129 4.28 -6.78 -15.39
C GLY A 129 5.46 -5.83 -15.14
N THR A 130 5.92 -5.18 -16.18
CA THR A 130 6.88 -4.08 -16.13
C THR A 130 6.13 -2.78 -15.83
N SER A 131 6.46 -2.11 -14.72
CA SER A 131 5.97 -0.76 -14.43
C SER A 131 6.85 0.28 -15.13
N PRO A 132 6.27 1.25 -15.83
CA PRO A 132 7.01 2.39 -16.38
C PRO A 132 7.24 3.47 -15.32
N GLY A 133 8.44 4.02 -15.26
CA GLY A 133 8.80 5.18 -14.45
C GLY A 133 8.33 6.50 -15.09
N PRO A 134 8.23 7.57 -14.28
CA PRO A 134 7.66 8.85 -14.69
C PRO A 134 8.64 9.74 -15.45
N PRO A 135 8.16 10.61 -16.36
CA PRO A 135 8.97 11.61 -17.04
C PRO A 135 9.11 12.91 -16.21
N ARG A 136 10.27 13.54 -16.33
CA ARG A 136 10.57 14.88 -15.83
C ARG A 136 10.19 15.96 -16.86
N GLY A 137 9.74 17.12 -16.37
CA GLY A 137 9.60 18.33 -17.17
C GLY A 137 9.34 19.57 -16.32
N ALA A 138 10.14 20.59 -16.55
CA ALA A 138 10.19 21.87 -15.82
C ALA A 138 9.53 23.03 -16.60
N GLY A 139 9.18 24.13 -15.89
CA GLY A 139 8.93 25.43 -16.51
C GLY A 139 7.97 26.42 -15.83
N GLN A 140 8.36 27.67 -15.71
CA GLN A 140 8.01 28.81 -14.87
C GLN A 140 6.79 29.69 -15.24
N ALA A 141 6.17 30.28 -14.23
CA ALA A 141 5.72 31.64 -13.81
C ALA A 141 4.89 32.56 -14.77
N PRO A 142 4.35 33.76 -14.35
CA PRO A 142 3.89 34.28 -13.04
C PRO A 142 2.52 35.03 -13.08
N GLY A 143 2.03 35.55 -11.93
CA GLY A 143 1.07 36.62 -11.94
C GLY A 143 0.21 36.89 -10.68
N ALA A 144 0.13 38.09 -10.28
CA ALA A 144 -0.06 38.77 -9.02
C ALA A 144 -1.50 38.93 -8.46
N GLY A 145 -1.65 39.04 -7.16
CA GLY A 145 -2.19 40.20 -6.44
C GLY A 145 -3.38 40.02 -5.50
N VAL A 146 -3.18 40.44 -4.25
CA VAL A 146 -3.96 41.18 -3.25
C VAL A 146 -4.48 40.48 -1.99
N GLY A 147 -4.06 41.04 -0.83
CA GLY A 147 -4.80 41.05 0.42
C GLY A 147 -4.54 39.94 1.44
N VAL A 148 -3.32 39.84 1.93
CA VAL A 148 -2.89 38.80 2.88
C VAL A 148 -1.92 39.41 3.88
N VAL A 149 -1.91 38.92 5.12
CA VAL A 149 -1.01 39.42 6.19
C VAL A 149 0.46 39.19 5.84
N ASP A 150 0.75 38.15 5.06
CA ASP A 150 2.05 37.89 4.45
C ASP A 150 1.85 37.03 3.20
N ARG A 151 2.49 37.38 2.11
CA ARG A 151 2.51 36.62 0.86
C ARG A 151 3.94 36.33 0.47
N GLN A 152 4.24 35.05 0.30
CA GLN A 152 5.54 34.62 -0.19
C GLN A 152 5.34 33.70 -1.40
N ARG A 153 6.03 34.01 -2.50
CA ARG A 153 6.10 33.10 -3.64
C ARG A 153 7.28 32.15 -3.43
N LEU A 154 7.01 30.85 -3.44
CA LEU A 154 7.99 29.78 -3.30
C LEU A 154 7.89 28.85 -4.49
N GLY A 155 8.70 29.07 -5.52
CA GLY A 155 8.63 28.30 -6.77
C GLY A 155 7.23 28.32 -7.39
N PRO A 156 6.57 27.15 -7.58
CA PRO A 156 5.21 27.06 -8.11
C PRO A 156 4.12 27.42 -7.10
N PHE A 157 4.48 27.72 -5.83
CA PHE A 157 3.55 27.95 -4.74
C PHE A 157 3.40 29.42 -4.38
N ASP A 158 2.16 29.84 -4.21
CA ASP A 158 1.81 31.16 -3.68
C ASP A 158 1.23 30.96 -2.28
N VAL A 159 2.03 31.27 -1.26
CA VAL A 159 1.74 30.98 0.14
C VAL A 159 1.11 32.18 0.82
N ALA A 160 -0.02 31.97 1.49
CA ALA A 160 -0.68 32.94 2.33
C ALA A 160 -0.83 32.39 3.76
N GLN A 161 -0.51 33.23 4.75
CA GLN A 161 -0.80 32.91 6.14
C GLN A 161 -2.06 33.65 6.58
N LEU A 162 -2.99 32.92 7.17
CA LEU A 162 -4.28 33.40 7.63
C LEU A 162 -4.44 33.14 9.11
N THR A 163 -4.85 34.14 9.87
CA THR A 163 -5.19 33.95 11.28
C THR A 163 -6.58 33.35 11.41
N ALA A 164 -6.73 32.30 12.23
CA ALA A 164 -7.97 31.55 12.39
C ALA A 164 -8.97 32.20 13.39
N THR A 165 -8.94 33.49 13.58
CA THR A 165 -9.97 34.16 14.41
C THR A 165 -11.37 34.10 13.81
N ASP A 166 -11.46 33.78 12.50
CA ASP A 166 -12.72 33.67 11.77
C ASP A 166 -12.59 32.72 10.57
N SER A 167 -13.48 31.73 10.48
CA SER A 167 -13.63 30.88 9.28
C SER A 167 -13.98 31.67 8.03
N GLY A 168 -14.55 32.89 8.19
CA GLY A 168 -14.84 33.83 7.11
C GLY A 168 -13.59 34.37 6.41
N ALA A 169 -12.45 34.49 7.11
CA ALA A 169 -11.18 34.90 6.51
C ALA A 169 -10.69 33.88 5.48
N LEU A 170 -10.81 32.59 5.76
CA LEU A 170 -10.44 31.52 4.84
C LEU A 170 -11.42 31.44 3.64
N ASP A 171 -12.73 31.57 3.88
CA ASP A 171 -13.73 31.63 2.80
C ASP A 171 -13.45 32.82 1.86
N GLY A 172 -13.18 34.00 2.44
CA GLY A 172 -12.80 35.18 1.67
C GLY A 172 -11.53 34.98 0.84
N TRP A 173 -10.51 34.33 1.40
CA TRP A 173 -9.28 34.03 0.69
C TRP A 173 -9.52 33.03 -0.46
N LEU A 174 -10.23 31.94 -0.22
CA LEU A 174 -10.56 30.94 -1.24
C LEU A 174 -11.30 31.60 -2.41
N ARG A 175 -12.38 32.33 -2.15
CA ARG A 175 -13.16 33.02 -3.17
C ARG A 175 -12.34 34.06 -3.96
N SER A 176 -11.50 34.85 -3.28
CA SER A 176 -10.65 35.84 -3.93
C SER A 176 -9.57 35.22 -4.80
N ASN A 177 -9.22 33.95 -4.57
CA ASN A 177 -8.29 33.19 -5.41
C ASN A 177 -9.00 32.29 -6.43
N GLY A 178 -10.34 32.34 -6.50
CA GLY A 178 -11.15 31.63 -7.49
C GLY A 178 -11.47 30.17 -7.10
N PHE A 179 -11.26 29.78 -5.84
CA PHE A 179 -11.57 28.44 -5.36
C PHE A 179 -12.95 28.39 -4.70
N PRO A 180 -13.71 27.28 -4.91
CA PRO A 180 -14.95 27.09 -4.19
C PRO A 180 -14.68 26.84 -2.70
N PHE A 181 -15.63 27.23 -1.85
CA PHE A 181 -15.60 26.83 -0.43
C PHE A 181 -16.27 25.46 -0.28
N PRO A 182 -15.54 24.38 0.09
CA PRO A 182 -16.12 23.05 0.15
C PRO A 182 -17.20 22.94 1.24
N SER A 183 -18.28 22.21 0.92
CA SER A 183 -19.27 21.84 1.92
C SER A 183 -18.62 20.98 3.02
N GLY A 184 -18.91 21.26 4.27
CA GLY A 184 -18.31 20.56 5.41
C GLY A 184 -16.98 21.17 5.91
N LEU A 185 -16.30 22.02 5.14
CA LEU A 185 -15.03 22.60 5.58
C LEU A 185 -15.18 23.42 6.87
N ASN A 186 -16.28 24.17 7.03
CA ASN A 186 -16.54 24.91 8.30
C ASN A 186 -16.58 24.00 9.51
N SER A 187 -17.29 22.88 9.43
CA SER A 187 -17.38 21.92 10.55
C SER A 187 -16.04 21.24 10.84
N ALA A 188 -15.29 20.90 9.81
CA ALA A 188 -13.96 20.30 9.96
C ALA A 188 -12.92 21.28 10.55
N LEU A 189 -13.10 22.60 10.29
CA LEU A 189 -12.26 23.65 10.84
C LEU A 189 -12.60 24.05 12.28
N GLN A 190 -13.85 23.79 12.73
CA GLN A 190 -14.33 24.25 14.04
C GLN A 190 -13.40 23.91 15.21
N PRO A 191 -12.83 22.70 15.36
CA PRO A 191 -11.90 22.38 16.43
C PRO A 191 -10.64 23.25 16.43
N TYR A 192 -10.16 23.62 15.26
CA TYR A 192 -8.96 24.49 15.13
C TYR A 192 -9.28 25.95 15.49
N VAL A 193 -10.47 26.44 15.12
CA VAL A 193 -10.97 27.77 15.53
C VAL A 193 -11.08 27.83 17.05
N GLU A 194 -11.66 26.84 17.70
CA GLU A 194 -11.80 26.75 19.16
C GLU A 194 -10.43 26.77 19.89
N HIS A 195 -9.43 26.12 19.28
CA HIS A 195 -8.05 26.10 19.79
C HIS A 195 -7.21 27.32 19.35
N ARG A 196 -7.81 28.25 18.61
CA ARG A 196 -7.13 29.46 18.05
C ARG A 196 -5.90 29.15 17.21
N TRP A 197 -5.99 28.09 16.42
CA TRP A 197 -4.93 27.75 15.48
C TRP A 197 -4.91 28.73 14.30
N GLU A 198 -3.80 28.81 13.61
CA GLU A 198 -3.65 29.57 12.36
C GLU A 198 -3.77 28.63 11.16
N TYR A 199 -3.92 29.20 9.96
CA TYR A 199 -3.96 28.44 8.73
C TYR A 199 -2.83 28.88 7.79
N VAL A 200 -2.14 27.92 7.22
CA VAL A 200 -1.30 28.10 6.05
C VAL A 200 -2.15 27.72 4.84
N ALA A 201 -2.42 28.71 3.99
CA ALA A 201 -3.13 28.52 2.72
C ALA A 201 -2.15 28.68 1.58
N VAL A 202 -2.05 27.67 0.72
CA VAL A 202 -1.10 27.62 -0.38
C VAL A 202 -1.87 27.44 -1.68
N ARG A 203 -1.64 28.33 -2.63
CA ARG A 203 -2.09 28.11 -3.99
C ARG A 203 -1.07 27.29 -4.74
N LEU A 204 -1.49 26.13 -5.20
CA LEU A 204 -0.71 25.22 -6.03
C LEU A 204 -0.98 25.53 -7.50
N ALA A 205 0.06 25.64 -8.30
CA ALA A 205 -0.02 25.72 -9.73
C ALA A 205 1.14 24.92 -10.33
N PRO A 206 0.97 24.26 -11.47
CA PRO A 206 2.07 23.58 -12.13
C PRO A 206 3.10 24.61 -12.63
N GLU A 207 4.35 24.22 -12.72
CA GLU A 207 5.41 25.06 -13.27
C GLU A 207 5.10 25.50 -14.71
N THR A 208 4.49 24.62 -15.50
CA THR A 208 4.01 24.93 -16.85
C THR A 208 2.53 25.26 -16.81
N ALA A 209 2.18 26.48 -17.15
CA ALA A 209 0.79 26.94 -17.18
C ALA A 209 -0.07 26.05 -18.09
N GLY A 210 -1.25 25.66 -17.57
CA GLY A 210 -2.22 24.83 -18.29
C GLY A 210 -1.98 23.32 -18.24
N THR A 211 -0.90 22.84 -17.60
CA THR A 211 -0.74 21.41 -17.31
C THR A 211 -1.52 21.02 -16.06
N ALA A 212 -1.93 19.75 -15.96
CA ALA A 212 -2.58 19.24 -14.77
C ALA A 212 -1.56 19.00 -13.65
N LEU A 213 -1.99 19.24 -12.40
CA LEU A 213 -1.26 18.83 -11.20
C LEU A 213 -1.30 17.29 -11.11
N ASN A 214 -0.18 16.64 -11.33
CA ASN A 214 -0.09 15.18 -11.31
C ASN A 214 1.30 14.71 -10.85
N GLY A 215 1.34 13.65 -10.03
CA GLY A 215 2.59 13.13 -9.46
C GLY A 215 2.93 13.74 -8.11
N ALA A 216 4.19 13.57 -7.70
CA ALA A 216 4.70 14.15 -6.46
C ALA A 216 4.94 15.66 -6.64
N LEU A 217 4.37 16.44 -5.74
CA LEU A 217 4.62 17.89 -5.67
C LEU A 217 5.92 18.17 -4.93
N ASP A 218 6.51 19.36 -5.16
CA ASP A 218 7.66 19.81 -4.38
C ASP A 218 7.33 19.87 -2.90
N PRO A 219 8.26 19.47 -2.01
CA PRO A 219 7.98 19.44 -0.58
C PRO A 219 7.90 20.85 0.00
N LEU A 220 6.90 21.07 0.87
CA LEU A 220 6.75 22.28 1.67
C LEU A 220 7.28 22.05 3.08
N HIS A 221 8.09 22.98 3.57
CA HIS A 221 8.62 23.00 4.93
C HIS A 221 7.92 24.08 5.73
N LEU A 222 7.20 23.66 6.77
CA LEU A 222 6.55 24.53 7.74
C LEU A 222 7.28 24.44 9.08
N ALA A 223 7.48 25.58 9.77
CA ALA A 223 8.06 25.59 11.12
C ALA A 223 7.30 26.56 12.01
N PHE A 224 6.85 26.08 13.18
CA PHE A 224 6.02 26.82 14.13
C PHE A 224 6.30 26.40 15.57
N ALA A 225 5.88 27.21 16.53
CA ALA A 225 5.90 26.83 17.94
C ALA A 225 4.81 25.79 18.22
N SER A 226 5.12 24.78 19.04
CA SER A 226 4.15 23.76 19.45
C SER A 226 4.54 23.21 20.83
N ASP A 227 3.56 23.03 21.71
CA ASP A 227 3.71 22.42 23.02
C ASP A 227 3.72 20.88 22.98
N ARG A 228 3.32 20.33 21.86
CA ARG A 228 3.22 18.88 21.61
C ARG A 228 3.39 18.55 20.13
N PRO A 229 3.92 17.38 19.79
CA PRO A 229 4.01 16.96 18.40
C PRO A 229 2.62 16.56 17.89
N VAL A 230 2.12 17.29 16.90
CA VAL A 230 0.78 17.10 16.34
C VAL A 230 0.78 17.16 14.82
N TYR A 231 0.27 16.13 14.17
CA TYR A 231 0.10 16.11 12.73
C TYR A 231 -1.39 16.26 12.37
N PRO A 232 -1.80 17.38 11.76
CA PRO A 232 -3.20 17.67 11.46
C PRO A 232 -3.76 16.71 10.42
N MET A 233 -4.85 16.01 10.75
CA MET A 233 -5.50 15.03 9.88
C MET A 233 -7.01 15.24 9.73
N ARG A 234 -7.66 16.03 10.61
CA ARG A 234 -9.13 16.19 10.59
C ARG A 234 -9.67 16.66 9.25
N LEU A 235 -8.95 17.56 8.56
CA LEU A 235 -9.40 18.06 7.26
C LEU A 235 -9.40 16.98 6.18
N SER A 236 -8.68 15.88 6.38
CA SER A 236 -8.67 14.73 5.49
C SER A 236 -9.95 13.92 5.53
N ASP A 237 -10.85 14.13 6.51
CA ASP A 237 -12.18 13.51 6.58
C ASP A 237 -13.07 13.91 5.37
N LEU A 238 -12.80 15.06 4.79
CA LEU A 238 -13.49 15.57 3.61
C LEU A 238 -13.09 14.86 2.32
N ALA A 239 -12.05 14.04 2.34
CA ALA A 239 -11.58 13.32 1.16
C ALA A 239 -12.56 12.24 0.71
N ALA A 240 -12.77 12.14 -0.59
CA ALA A 240 -13.66 11.14 -1.18
C ALA A 240 -12.95 9.85 -1.58
N THR A 241 -11.62 9.86 -1.67
CA THR A 241 -10.81 8.74 -2.13
C THR A 241 -9.95 8.18 -1.00
N PRO A 242 -9.65 6.87 -1.00
CA PRO A 242 -8.71 6.27 -0.06
C PRO A 242 -7.36 7.00 -0.07
N GLN A 243 -6.74 7.11 1.09
CA GLN A 243 -5.47 7.80 1.31
C GLN A 243 -4.50 6.93 2.10
N SER A 244 -3.20 7.17 1.91
CA SER A 244 -2.13 6.60 2.72
C SER A 244 -1.22 7.68 3.29
N LEU A 245 -0.83 7.52 4.54
CA LEU A 245 0.10 8.39 5.25
C LEU A 245 1.39 7.64 5.59
N GLY A 246 2.53 8.22 5.21
CA GLY A 246 3.85 7.87 5.70
C GLY A 246 4.41 9.01 6.57
N LEU A 247 4.39 8.84 7.89
CA LEU A 247 4.83 9.88 8.84
C LEU A 247 6.20 9.52 9.44
N TYR A 248 7.21 10.29 9.09
CA TYR A 248 8.59 10.20 9.56
C TYR A 248 8.79 11.15 10.73
N VAL A 249 8.88 10.64 11.95
CA VAL A 249 8.95 11.44 13.17
C VAL A 249 10.38 11.52 13.68
N LEU A 250 10.95 12.72 13.72
CA LEU A 250 12.26 13.04 14.30
C LEU A 250 12.08 13.65 15.69
N ALA A 251 12.60 13.00 16.71
CA ALA A 251 12.53 13.46 18.09
C ALA A 251 13.76 13.00 18.90
N ALA A 252 13.84 13.39 20.17
CA ALA A 252 14.89 12.89 21.07
C ALA A 252 14.77 11.38 21.35
N HIS A 253 13.55 10.84 21.29
CA HIS A 253 13.18 9.47 21.60
C HIS A 253 12.26 8.87 20.55
N ARG A 254 12.08 7.56 20.60
CA ARG A 254 11.04 6.88 19.82
C ARG A 254 9.66 7.45 20.15
N MET A 255 8.89 7.75 19.11
CA MET A 255 7.54 8.30 19.22
C MET A 255 6.50 7.29 18.74
N GLU A 256 5.28 7.42 19.25
CA GLU A 256 4.13 6.63 18.82
C GLU A 256 2.85 7.48 18.81
N PRO A 257 1.85 7.17 17.97
CA PRO A 257 0.55 7.82 18.04
C PRO A 257 -0.10 7.60 19.41
N ARG A 258 -0.67 8.68 19.99
CA ARG A 258 -1.32 8.63 21.30
C ARG A 258 -2.63 7.84 21.26
N ALA A 259 -3.38 7.98 20.16
CA ALA A 259 -4.68 7.38 19.97
C ALA A 259 -4.90 7.00 18.49
N ALA A 260 -5.89 6.16 18.24
CA ALA A 260 -6.41 5.95 16.89
C ALA A 260 -7.28 7.16 16.49
N ILE A 261 -7.14 7.60 15.23
CA ILE A 261 -7.88 8.74 14.67
C ILE A 261 -8.91 8.33 13.61
N GLY A 262 -9.17 7.04 13.47
CA GLY A 262 -9.89 6.45 12.33
C GLY A 262 -8.91 5.76 11.37
N GLY A 263 -9.45 5.15 10.29
CA GLY A 263 -8.64 4.37 9.37
C GLY A 263 -8.17 3.04 9.94
N GLU A 264 -7.15 2.45 9.32
CA GLU A 264 -6.46 1.28 9.85
C GLU A 264 -5.57 1.67 11.05
N ARG A 265 -5.17 0.67 11.83
CA ARG A 265 -4.25 0.94 12.94
C ARG A 265 -2.91 1.45 12.42
N PRO A 266 -2.37 2.56 12.96
CA PRO A 266 -1.06 3.03 12.59
C PRO A 266 -0.01 1.97 12.95
N ARG A 267 0.90 1.70 12.00
CA ARG A 267 1.97 0.70 12.15
C ARG A 267 3.32 1.38 12.16
N VAL A 268 4.13 1.12 13.18
CA VAL A 268 5.54 1.50 13.15
C VAL A 268 6.24 0.55 12.18
N VAL A 269 6.82 1.08 11.12
CA VAL A 269 7.56 0.32 10.11
C VAL A 269 9.08 0.43 10.27
N TYR A 270 9.52 1.51 10.93
CA TYR A 270 10.92 1.71 11.27
C TYR A 270 11.04 2.49 12.59
N ALA A 271 12.04 2.19 13.41
CA ALA A 271 12.45 2.97 14.57
C ALA A 271 13.95 2.79 14.81
N GLY A 272 14.70 3.89 14.90
CA GLY A 272 16.13 3.82 15.12
C GLY A 272 16.81 5.18 15.22
N ARG A 273 18.01 5.19 15.79
CA ARG A 273 18.85 6.40 15.78
C ARG A 273 19.47 6.59 14.41
N LEU A 274 19.38 7.79 13.89
CA LEU A 274 20.06 8.16 12.65
C LEU A 274 21.58 8.22 12.86
N SER A 275 22.30 7.50 12.00
CA SER A 275 23.75 7.57 11.93
C SER A 275 24.16 8.30 10.66
N ARG A 276 24.85 9.44 10.81
CA ARG A 276 25.40 10.26 9.72
C ARG A 276 24.37 10.69 8.66
N PRO A 277 23.27 11.35 9.02
CA PRO A 277 22.38 11.94 8.04
C PRO A 277 23.11 13.03 7.23
N THR A 278 22.68 13.28 6.02
CA THR A 278 23.26 14.30 5.11
C THR A 278 22.16 15.24 4.60
N GLY A 279 22.56 16.37 3.98
CA GLY A 279 21.61 17.33 3.42
C GLY A 279 20.59 17.83 4.46
N ASP A 280 19.38 18.10 4.01
CA ASP A 280 18.27 18.58 4.85
C ASP A 280 17.96 17.65 6.04
N LEU A 281 18.14 16.32 5.84
CA LEU A 281 17.93 15.37 6.93
C LEU A 281 18.91 15.57 8.09
N ARG A 282 20.15 15.98 7.81
CA ARG A 282 21.13 16.30 8.87
C ARG A 282 20.65 17.48 9.71
N ASP A 283 20.15 18.51 9.06
CA ASP A 283 19.72 19.74 9.72
C ASP A 283 18.42 19.53 10.51
N LEU A 284 17.48 18.76 9.97
CA LEU A 284 16.27 18.33 10.67
C LEU A 284 16.58 17.39 11.86
N ALA A 285 17.55 16.50 11.74
CA ALA A 285 17.91 15.55 12.80
C ALA A 285 18.75 16.19 13.92
N ALA A 286 19.20 17.44 13.76
CA ALA A 286 19.99 18.13 14.77
C ALA A 286 19.22 18.27 16.10
N GLY A 287 19.73 17.66 17.18
CA GLY A 287 19.07 17.60 18.49
C GLY A 287 17.91 16.58 18.58
N THR A 288 17.48 15.99 17.48
CA THR A 288 16.38 15.01 17.42
C THR A 288 16.81 13.74 16.66
N PRO A 289 17.80 12.99 17.17
CA PRO A 289 18.48 11.96 16.39
C PRO A 289 17.69 10.65 16.23
N TYR A 290 16.51 10.52 16.83
CA TYR A 290 15.70 9.31 16.76
C TYR A 290 14.62 9.44 15.70
N LEU A 291 14.65 8.56 14.70
CA LEU A 291 13.63 8.47 13.64
C LEU A 291 12.65 7.35 13.97
N THR A 292 11.36 7.65 13.97
CA THR A 292 10.27 6.67 13.98
C THR A 292 9.42 6.87 12.74
N VAL A 293 9.13 5.80 11.99
CA VAL A 293 8.26 5.87 10.81
C VAL A 293 6.97 5.15 11.10
N VAL A 294 5.87 5.86 10.95
CA VAL A 294 4.51 5.37 11.12
C VAL A 294 3.84 5.34 9.75
N ALA A 295 3.31 4.19 9.36
CA ALA A 295 2.49 4.04 8.17
C ALA A 295 1.04 3.80 8.57
N GLN A 296 0.10 4.44 7.89
CA GLN A 296 -1.33 4.26 8.11
C GLN A 296 -2.11 4.39 6.82
N GLU A 297 -3.11 3.50 6.65
CA GLU A 297 -4.05 3.52 5.53
C GLU A 297 -5.42 4.04 5.98
N PHE A 298 -6.03 4.85 5.14
CA PHE A 298 -7.36 5.41 5.33
C PHE A 298 -8.26 5.02 4.15
N PRO A 299 -8.78 3.77 4.13
CA PRO A 299 -9.66 3.31 3.04
C PRO A 299 -10.98 4.09 2.99
N ASN A 300 -11.41 4.65 4.14
CA ASN A 300 -12.59 5.49 4.27
C ASN A 300 -12.21 6.78 5.04
N PRO A 301 -11.75 7.83 4.36
CA PRO A 301 -11.29 9.07 5.03
C PRO A 301 -12.33 9.73 5.92
N SER A 302 -13.62 9.68 5.58
CA SER A 302 -14.74 10.20 6.40
C SER A 302 -14.83 9.61 7.82
N ARG A 303 -14.02 8.61 8.14
CA ARG A 303 -13.88 8.07 9.49
C ARG A 303 -12.76 8.72 10.30
N ILE A 304 -11.99 9.62 9.69
CA ILE A 304 -10.96 10.39 10.40
C ILE A 304 -11.67 11.35 11.35
N SER A 305 -11.39 11.22 12.63
CA SER A 305 -12.09 11.96 13.68
C SER A 305 -11.19 12.90 14.48
N ASP A 306 -9.85 12.79 14.30
CA ASP A 306 -8.89 13.53 15.11
C ASP A 306 -7.57 13.74 14.35
N ASP A 307 -6.66 14.49 14.97
CA ASP A 307 -5.28 14.69 14.53
C ASP A 307 -4.36 13.66 15.18
N HIS A 308 -3.24 13.35 14.52
CA HIS A 308 -2.21 12.54 15.15
C HIS A 308 -1.45 13.34 16.20
N VAL A 309 -1.80 13.17 17.47
CA VAL A 309 -0.96 13.59 18.57
C VAL A 309 0.02 12.46 18.89
N LEU A 310 1.32 12.80 18.90
CA LEU A 310 2.36 11.82 19.18
C LEU A 310 2.79 11.90 20.64
N ARG A 311 3.28 10.78 21.15
CA ARG A 311 3.87 10.70 22.50
C ARG A 311 5.16 9.89 22.45
N ARG A 312 6.01 10.08 23.46
CA ARG A 312 7.17 9.20 23.65
C ARG A 312 6.71 7.76 23.87
N ALA A 313 7.32 6.82 23.17
CA ALA A 313 7.13 5.39 23.38
C ALA A 313 7.73 4.95 24.73
N SER A 314 7.31 3.82 25.26
CA SER A 314 7.81 3.26 26.52
C SER A 314 9.30 2.90 26.47
N SER A 315 9.85 2.64 25.29
CA SER A 315 11.27 2.33 25.08
C SER A 315 11.77 2.83 23.72
N ASP A 316 13.07 3.09 23.63
CA ASP A 316 13.76 3.44 22.40
C ASP A 316 14.26 2.20 21.64
N THR A 317 13.55 1.06 21.76
CA THR A 317 13.93 -0.17 21.06
C THR A 317 13.87 0.04 19.55
N ALA A 318 14.97 -0.26 18.87
CA ALA A 318 15.03 -0.18 17.42
C ALA A 318 14.12 -1.22 16.77
N PHE A 319 13.52 -0.85 15.65
CA PHE A 319 12.63 -1.71 14.87
C PHE A 319 12.83 -1.44 13.37
N GLN A 320 12.85 -2.49 12.60
CA GLN A 320 12.80 -2.42 11.14
C GLN A 320 11.86 -3.50 10.62
N GLN A 321 10.92 -3.13 9.78
CA GLN A 321 10.01 -4.08 9.16
C GLN A 321 10.81 -5.09 8.35
N VAL A 322 10.45 -6.37 8.48
CA VAL A 322 11.04 -7.46 7.70
C VAL A 322 10.02 -7.96 6.71
N VAL A 323 10.40 -7.97 5.44
CA VAL A 323 9.64 -8.60 4.36
C VAL A 323 10.28 -9.93 4.04
N TYR A 324 9.51 -11.00 4.14
CA TYR A 324 9.97 -12.34 3.79
C TYR A 324 9.67 -12.62 2.33
N GLU A 325 10.73 -12.99 1.58
CA GLU A 325 10.60 -13.52 0.23
C GLU A 325 10.61 -15.04 0.31
N ASP A 326 9.45 -15.66 0.08
CA ASP A 326 9.34 -17.09 0.03
C ASP A 326 9.97 -17.63 -1.25
N ARG A 327 10.92 -18.55 -1.12
CA ARG A 327 11.61 -19.17 -2.25
C ARG A 327 11.61 -20.68 -2.12
N LEU A 328 11.30 -21.36 -3.22
CA LEU A 328 11.36 -22.80 -3.29
C LEU A 328 12.81 -23.28 -3.09
N ARG A 329 13.01 -24.20 -2.16
CA ARG A 329 14.33 -24.80 -1.88
C ARG A 329 14.80 -25.61 -3.07
N LYS A 330 15.97 -25.27 -3.60
CA LYS A 330 16.61 -25.97 -4.72
C LYS A 330 17.86 -26.71 -4.25
N ALA A 331 18.08 -27.92 -4.78
CA ALA A 331 19.30 -28.68 -4.64
C ALA A 331 19.89 -28.89 -6.04
N ALA A 332 21.11 -28.44 -6.27
CA ALA A 332 21.78 -28.47 -7.58
C ALA A 332 20.92 -27.88 -8.74
N GLY A 333 20.18 -26.77 -8.46
CA GLY A 333 19.34 -26.11 -9.45
C GLY A 333 17.94 -26.71 -9.64
N ILE A 334 17.68 -27.90 -9.09
CA ILE A 334 16.40 -28.61 -9.16
C ILE A 334 15.62 -28.37 -7.88
N PRO A 335 14.28 -28.16 -7.92
CA PRO A 335 13.46 -28.10 -6.72
C PRO A 335 13.69 -29.33 -5.82
N ALA A 336 13.97 -29.10 -4.55
CA ALA A 336 14.36 -30.16 -3.62
C ALA A 336 13.28 -31.25 -3.50
N TRP A 337 12.01 -30.89 -3.55
CA TRP A 337 10.89 -31.84 -3.52
C TRP A 337 10.86 -32.75 -4.77
N LEU A 338 11.19 -32.23 -5.96
CA LEU A 338 11.31 -33.05 -7.17
C LEU A 338 12.46 -34.03 -7.06
N ALA A 339 13.60 -33.59 -6.54
CA ALA A 339 14.75 -34.47 -6.31
C ALA A 339 14.40 -35.60 -5.31
N THR A 340 13.68 -35.29 -4.23
CA THR A 340 13.27 -36.32 -3.24
C THR A 340 12.22 -37.28 -3.78
N VAL A 341 11.21 -36.78 -4.51
CA VAL A 341 10.19 -37.62 -5.15
C VAL A 341 10.84 -38.49 -6.23
N GLY A 342 11.73 -37.92 -7.05
CA GLY A 342 12.48 -38.67 -8.06
C GLY A 342 13.36 -39.76 -7.46
N ALA A 343 14.08 -39.46 -6.39
CA ALA A 343 14.89 -40.45 -5.66
C ALA A 343 14.03 -41.58 -5.04
N GLY A 344 12.89 -41.20 -4.46
CA GLY A 344 11.92 -42.19 -3.91
C GLY A 344 11.36 -43.11 -5.01
N LEU A 345 10.97 -42.58 -6.14
CA LEU A 345 10.52 -43.35 -7.30
C LEU A 345 11.62 -44.31 -7.80
N LEU A 346 12.86 -43.81 -7.92
CA LEU A 346 13.98 -44.63 -8.34
C LEU A 346 14.24 -45.80 -7.39
N LEU A 347 14.16 -45.56 -6.07
CA LEU A 347 14.26 -46.62 -5.06
C LEU A 347 13.16 -47.66 -5.19
N VAL A 348 11.91 -47.27 -5.42
CA VAL A 348 10.80 -48.18 -5.63
C VAL A 348 10.99 -49.00 -6.90
N VAL A 349 11.42 -48.42 -7.98
CA VAL A 349 11.68 -49.10 -9.26
C VAL A 349 12.83 -50.09 -9.12
N THR A 350 13.94 -49.70 -8.47
CA THR A 350 15.09 -50.58 -8.23
C THR A 350 14.75 -51.74 -7.27
N ALA A 351 14.01 -51.47 -6.20
CA ALA A 351 13.53 -52.51 -5.28
C ALA A 351 12.60 -53.50 -5.99
N SER A 352 11.67 -52.99 -6.82
CA SER A 352 10.75 -53.85 -7.61
C SER A 352 11.52 -54.71 -8.61
N ALA A 353 12.51 -54.13 -9.32
CA ALA A 353 13.35 -54.89 -10.24
C ALA A 353 14.17 -55.94 -9.51
N LEU A 354 14.74 -55.67 -8.34
CA LEU A 354 15.44 -56.64 -7.52
C LEU A 354 14.54 -57.80 -7.05
N VAL A 355 13.30 -57.50 -6.65
CA VAL A 355 12.32 -58.51 -6.26
C VAL A 355 11.94 -59.41 -7.44
N THR A 356 11.71 -58.82 -8.61
CA THR A 356 11.37 -59.62 -9.82
C THR A 356 12.55 -60.50 -10.24
N VAL A 357 13.80 -59.97 -10.27
CA VAL A 357 14.98 -60.78 -10.57
C VAL A 357 15.22 -61.89 -9.54
N ARG A 358 14.99 -61.63 -8.27
CA ARG A 358 15.09 -62.66 -7.22
C ARG A 358 13.98 -63.72 -7.36
N ARG A 359 12.79 -63.36 -7.73
CA ARG A 359 11.67 -64.31 -8.01
C ARG A 359 11.94 -65.16 -9.25
N SER A 360 12.48 -64.60 -10.31
CA SER A 360 12.81 -65.34 -11.54
C SER A 360 13.99 -66.31 -11.36
N ARG A 361 14.88 -66.08 -10.38
CA ARG A 361 16.03 -66.94 -10.04
C ARG A 361 15.71 -68.01 -9.02
N ARG A 362 14.45 -68.13 -8.54
CA ARG A 362 14.08 -69.28 -7.68
C ARG A 362 14.21 -70.55 -8.50
N PRO A 363 15.02 -71.55 -8.05
CA PRO A 363 15.15 -72.80 -8.80
C PRO A 363 13.79 -73.50 -8.85
N VAL A 364 13.41 -73.87 -10.05
CA VAL A 364 12.24 -74.71 -10.24
C VAL A 364 12.60 -76.05 -9.56
N LEU A 365 11.95 -76.35 -8.44
CA LEU A 365 12.08 -77.66 -7.82
C LEU A 365 11.72 -78.71 -8.88
N PRO A 366 12.59 -79.74 -9.10
CA PRO A 366 12.25 -80.84 -10.00
C PRO A 366 10.93 -81.44 -9.56
N PRO A 367 10.09 -81.88 -10.53
CA PRO A 367 8.84 -82.55 -10.18
C PRO A 367 9.13 -83.77 -9.27
N PRO A 368 8.26 -84.01 -8.29
CA PRO A 368 8.45 -85.17 -7.41
C PRO A 368 8.55 -86.46 -8.26
N PRO A 369 9.43 -87.43 -7.87
CA PRO A 369 9.59 -88.65 -8.62
C PRO A 369 8.22 -89.36 -8.81
N VAL A 370 7.93 -89.71 -10.03
CA VAL A 370 6.70 -90.49 -10.39
C VAL A 370 6.77 -91.83 -9.60
N GLN A 371 5.85 -91.97 -8.68
CA GLN A 371 5.73 -93.27 -7.98
C GLN A 371 5.37 -94.33 -9.05
N PRO A 372 6.11 -95.48 -9.07
CA PRO A 372 5.73 -96.58 -9.94
C PRO A 372 4.32 -97.05 -9.61
N PRO A 373 3.54 -97.45 -10.61
CA PRO A 373 2.17 -97.93 -10.43
C PRO A 373 2.23 -99.11 -9.41
N PRO A 374 1.23 -99.24 -8.55
CA PRO A 374 1.17 -100.36 -7.59
C PRO A 374 1.11 -101.70 -8.41
N PRO A 375 1.80 -102.81 -7.88
CA PRO A 375 1.77 -104.07 -8.60
C PRO A 375 0.35 -104.57 -8.79
N VAL A 376 0.08 -105.00 -10.01
CA VAL A 376 -1.21 -105.58 -10.41
C VAL A 376 -1.41 -106.86 -9.61
N GLN A 377 -2.41 -106.89 -8.72
CA GLN A 377 -2.78 -108.14 -8.01
C GLN A 377 -3.30 -109.14 -9.01
N PRO A 378 -2.82 -110.40 -8.95
CA PRO A 378 -3.36 -111.46 -9.79
C PRO A 378 -4.86 -111.65 -9.47
N PRO A 379 -5.67 -112.00 -10.49
CA PRO A 379 -7.06 -112.29 -10.24
C PRO A 379 -7.30 -113.48 -9.30
N PRO A 380 -8.31 -113.38 -8.43
CA PRO A 380 -8.61 -114.44 -7.47
C PRO A 380 -8.97 -115.79 -8.27
N PRO A 381 -8.57 -116.97 -7.67
CA PRO A 381 -8.86 -118.21 -8.33
C PRO A 381 -10.37 -118.48 -8.48
N ALA A 382 -10.75 -119.08 -9.66
CA ALA A 382 -12.13 -119.40 -9.96
C ALA A 382 -12.72 -120.34 -8.90
N GLN A 383 -13.91 -120.00 -8.41
CA GLN A 383 -14.68 -120.87 -7.50
C GLN A 383 -15.18 -122.12 -8.28
N PRO A 384 -15.11 -123.31 -7.74
CA PRO A 384 -15.68 -124.48 -8.37
C PRO A 384 -17.17 -124.42 -8.37
N PRO A 385 -17.83 -125.04 -9.44
CA PRO A 385 -19.27 -125.05 -9.60
C PRO A 385 -19.95 -125.82 -8.45
N ALA A 386 -21.09 -125.30 -7.96
CA ALA A 386 -21.94 -125.92 -6.96
C ALA A 386 -22.58 -127.22 -7.51
N PRO A 387 -22.68 -128.24 -6.62
CA PRO A 387 -23.31 -129.47 -7.07
C PRO A 387 -24.83 -129.33 -7.30
N ILE A 388 -25.30 -130.03 -8.33
CA ILE A 388 -26.71 -130.16 -8.68
C ILE A 388 -27.31 -131.18 -7.75
N GLY A 389 -28.38 -130.92 -7.07
CA GLY A 389 -29.22 -131.77 -6.33
C GLY A 389 -30.58 -131.08 -6.04
#